data_810b53b8903f8d7a0ebf683d1ad5fb8f
#
_entry.id   810b53b8903f8d7a0ebf683d1ad5fb8f
#
_cell.length_a   1.000
_cell.length_b   1.000
_cell.length_c   1.000
_cell.angle_alpha   90.00
_cell.angle_beta   90.00
_cell.angle_gamma   90.00
#
_symmetry.space_group_name_H-M   'P 1'
#
loop_
_entity.id
_entity.type
_entity.pdbx_description
1 polymer ?
#
loop_
_entity_poly.entity_id
_entity_poly.type
_entity_poly.pdbx_seq_one_letter_code
_entity_poly.pdbx_strand_id
1 'polypeptide(L)'
;MDKSIITNRPLRLSKEDFLAVEKKGKETETSYNRSTLYNLRYVLKENKLAMTCMIMILLVIAASLLAQLSPYDPDALDIQNALQGPGNGHILGTDDLGRDTFTRALYGGRISLTIGFAAMLVSVVFGTLLGTVSGYMGGKVDSILMRIVDIFLSIPNLLFIIVIYAFVQPSLVTLVLMLAFFSWTSVARVVRAETLSLKERDFVIAAKCLGVSDFKIIVRHIIPNMSSQIIVSASISIARSILDESALSFLGYGVQLPMASWGSMLQSAQKYILHNPLLAVVPGLLILVTVLCFNILGDMLQHALDPKLTK
;
A
#
# COMPACT_ATOMS: atom_id res chain seq x y z
N MET A 1 39.90 -2.06 -55.98
CA MET A 1 39.02 -2.97 -56.73
C MET A 1 39.26 -4.37 -56.19
N ASP A 2 38.41 -4.80 -55.26
CA ASP A 2 38.42 -6.23 -54.90
C ASP A 2 36.99 -6.65 -54.63
N LYS A 3 36.46 -7.49 -55.53
CA LYS A 3 35.13 -8.07 -55.50
C LYS A 3 35.24 -9.42 -54.78
N SER A 4 35.01 -9.45 -53.48
CA SER A 4 34.89 -10.73 -52.75
C SER A 4 33.44 -11.22 -52.83
N ILE A 5 33.28 -12.12 -53.67
CA ILE A 5 32.40 -13.27 -53.87
C ILE A 5 31.45 -13.56 -52.69
N ILE A 6 30.17 -13.21 -52.91
CA ILE A 6 29.05 -13.72 -52.12
C ILE A 6 28.80 -15.15 -52.62
N THR A 7 29.33 -16.15 -51.90
CA THR A 7 28.99 -17.55 -52.12
C THR A 7 27.63 -17.85 -51.51
N ASN A 8 26.64 -17.94 -52.36
CA ASN A 8 25.29 -18.40 -52.06
C ASN A 8 25.32 -19.92 -51.82
N ARG A 9 25.72 -20.36 -50.60
CA ARG A 9 25.55 -21.75 -50.22
C ARG A 9 24.15 -21.92 -49.60
N PRO A 10 23.30 -22.82 -50.15
CA PRO A 10 22.04 -23.12 -49.49
C PRO A 10 22.32 -23.69 -48.09
N LEU A 11 21.76 -23.05 -47.06
CA LEU A 11 21.75 -23.55 -45.70
C LEU A 11 21.08 -24.94 -45.69
N ARG A 12 21.86 -26.01 -45.63
CA ARG A 12 21.34 -27.36 -45.37
C ARG A 12 21.13 -27.49 -43.89
N LEU A 13 19.92 -27.24 -43.44
CA LEU A 13 19.50 -27.54 -42.06
C LEU A 13 19.56 -29.05 -41.85
N SER A 14 20.33 -29.51 -40.89
CA SER A 14 20.40 -30.92 -40.49
C SER A 14 19.33 -31.21 -39.45
N LYS A 15 18.98 -32.49 -39.26
CA LYS A 15 18.04 -32.89 -38.17
C LYS A 15 18.55 -32.53 -36.76
N GLU A 16 19.85 -32.35 -36.59
CA GLU A 16 20.50 -31.98 -35.35
C GLU A 16 20.24 -30.51 -34.95
N ASP A 17 20.06 -29.62 -35.93
CA ASP A 17 19.72 -28.20 -35.69
C ASP A 17 18.33 -28.04 -35.05
N PHE A 18 17.41 -28.96 -35.37
CA PHE A 18 16.06 -28.98 -34.78
C PHE A 18 16.04 -29.64 -33.37
N LEU A 19 16.93 -30.61 -33.10
CA LEU A 19 17.03 -31.24 -31.78
C LEU A 19 17.60 -30.30 -30.72
N ALA A 20 18.49 -29.38 -31.09
CA ALA A 20 19.03 -28.37 -30.20
C ALA A 20 17.98 -27.32 -29.75
N VAL A 21 17.03 -26.99 -30.63
CA VAL A 21 15.92 -26.07 -30.32
C VAL A 21 14.91 -26.73 -29.39
N GLU A 22 14.58 -28.02 -29.59
CA GLU A 22 13.65 -28.75 -28.69
C GLU A 22 14.20 -28.91 -27.28
N LYS A 23 15.49 -29.13 -27.08
CA LYS A 23 16.12 -29.18 -25.75
C LYS A 23 16.11 -27.83 -25.02
N LYS A 24 16.31 -26.71 -25.75
CA LYS A 24 16.24 -25.38 -25.16
C LYS A 24 14.78 -25.00 -24.77
N GLY A 25 13.78 -25.42 -25.54
CA GLY A 25 12.37 -25.19 -25.24
C GLY A 25 11.89 -25.90 -23.98
N LYS A 26 12.38 -27.10 -23.68
CA LYS A 26 11.99 -27.85 -22.49
C LYS A 26 12.57 -27.33 -21.16
N GLU A 27 13.75 -26.71 -21.20
CA GLU A 27 14.33 -26.12 -19.99
C GLU A 27 13.71 -24.75 -19.60
N THR A 28 13.09 -24.06 -20.57
CA THR A 28 12.44 -22.76 -20.33
C THR A 28 10.95 -22.86 -19.93
N GLU A 29 10.28 -23.97 -20.23
CA GLU A 29 8.85 -24.13 -19.92
C GLU A 29 8.57 -24.59 -18.47
N THR A 30 9.53 -25.15 -17.75
CA THR A 30 9.33 -25.63 -16.37
C THR A 30 9.34 -24.54 -15.31
N SER A 31 9.70 -23.31 -15.66
CA SER A 31 9.77 -22.16 -14.73
C SER A 31 8.48 -21.36 -14.59
N TYR A 32 7.49 -21.53 -15.48
CA TYR A 32 6.35 -20.60 -15.60
C TYR A 32 5.11 -20.93 -14.76
N ASN A 33 5.12 -22.04 -14.02
CA ASN A 33 3.91 -22.52 -13.35
C ASN A 33 4.03 -22.72 -11.83
N ARG A 34 4.90 -21.95 -11.15
CA ARG A 34 4.84 -21.91 -9.69
C ARG A 34 3.75 -20.94 -9.27
N SER A 35 2.74 -21.45 -8.57
CA SER A 35 1.65 -20.63 -8.00
C SER A 35 2.22 -19.38 -7.29
N THR A 36 1.62 -18.23 -7.53
CA THR A 36 1.95 -16.94 -6.87
C THR A 36 2.08 -17.11 -5.34
N LEU A 37 1.24 -17.97 -4.75
CA LEU A 37 1.29 -18.33 -3.32
C LEU A 37 2.57 -19.10 -2.93
N TYR A 38 3.12 -19.90 -3.83
CA TYR A 38 4.36 -20.63 -3.57
C TYR A 38 5.57 -19.66 -3.54
N ASN A 39 5.64 -18.75 -4.50
CA ASN A 39 6.68 -17.73 -4.56
C ASN A 39 6.62 -16.81 -3.33
N LEU A 40 5.42 -16.42 -2.91
CA LEU A 40 5.21 -15.63 -1.70
C LEU A 40 5.72 -16.36 -0.44
N ARG A 41 5.36 -17.63 -0.27
CA ARG A 41 5.83 -18.45 0.85
C ARG A 41 7.34 -18.65 0.82
N TYR A 42 7.92 -18.80 -0.35
CA TYR A 42 9.37 -19.00 -0.52
C TYR A 42 10.12 -17.74 -0.10
N VAL A 43 9.73 -16.55 -0.62
CA VAL A 43 10.36 -15.27 -0.29
C VAL A 43 10.19 -14.92 1.19
N LEU A 44 9.02 -15.20 1.78
CA LEU A 44 8.80 -14.99 3.22
C LEU A 44 9.67 -15.88 4.09
N LYS A 45 9.95 -17.13 3.67
CA LYS A 45 10.82 -18.05 4.43
C LYS A 45 12.29 -17.71 4.31
N GLU A 46 12.75 -17.25 3.15
CA GLU A 46 14.17 -16.89 2.94
C GLU A 46 14.51 -15.53 3.54
N ASN A 47 13.56 -14.59 3.56
CA ASN A 47 13.82 -13.26 4.07
C ASN A 47 13.32 -13.10 5.51
N LYS A 48 14.27 -13.22 6.46
CA LYS A 48 14.00 -13.07 7.90
C LYS A 48 13.37 -11.71 8.24
N LEU A 49 13.76 -10.64 7.52
CA LEU A 49 13.21 -9.30 7.73
C LEU A 49 11.73 -9.23 7.36
N ALA A 50 11.36 -9.78 6.19
CA ALA A 50 9.95 -9.85 5.77
C ALA A 50 9.10 -10.66 6.75
N MET A 51 9.61 -11.79 7.23
CA MET A 51 8.94 -12.61 8.24
C MET A 51 8.73 -11.83 9.54
N THR A 52 9.76 -11.12 10.02
CA THR A 52 9.67 -10.30 11.24
C THR A 52 8.62 -9.19 11.06
N CYS A 53 8.64 -8.48 9.94
CA CYS A 53 7.66 -7.43 9.63
C CYS A 53 6.22 -7.99 9.56
N MET A 54 6.04 -9.15 8.94
CA MET A 54 4.75 -9.83 8.89
C MET A 54 4.23 -10.14 10.31
N ILE A 55 5.07 -10.74 11.15
CA ILE A 55 4.73 -11.07 12.54
C ILE A 55 4.40 -9.79 13.31
N MET A 56 5.18 -8.73 13.17
CA MET A 56 4.95 -7.46 13.86
C MET A 56 3.61 -6.83 13.46
N ILE A 57 3.27 -6.80 12.17
CA ILE A 57 1.97 -6.29 11.72
C ILE A 57 0.82 -7.15 12.28
N LEU A 58 0.95 -8.47 12.24
CA LEU A 58 -0.07 -9.37 12.80
C LEU A 58 -0.25 -9.15 14.30
N LEU A 59 0.85 -8.93 15.04
CA LEU A 59 0.79 -8.61 16.48
C LEU A 59 0.10 -7.26 16.73
N VAL A 60 0.42 -6.23 15.95
CA VAL A 60 -0.21 -4.91 16.08
C VAL A 60 -1.71 -4.99 15.75
N ILE A 61 -2.08 -5.70 14.69
CA ILE A 61 -3.49 -5.90 14.34
C ILE A 61 -4.21 -6.70 15.43
N ALA A 62 -3.64 -7.82 15.90
CA ALA A 62 -4.22 -8.64 16.94
C ALA A 62 -4.39 -7.85 18.25
N ALA A 63 -3.36 -7.11 18.68
CA ALA A 63 -3.42 -6.26 19.86
C ALA A 63 -4.52 -5.19 19.73
N SER A 64 -4.64 -4.54 18.57
CA SER A 64 -5.68 -3.54 18.31
C SER A 64 -7.09 -4.16 18.29
N LEU A 65 -7.27 -5.35 17.74
CA LEU A 65 -8.57 -6.07 17.76
C LEU A 65 -8.95 -6.52 19.17
N LEU A 66 -7.96 -6.97 19.96
CA LEU A 66 -8.14 -7.40 21.34
C LEU A 66 -8.19 -6.24 22.34
N ALA A 67 -8.17 -4.98 21.88
CA ALA A 67 -8.25 -3.80 22.74
C ALA A 67 -9.44 -3.83 23.73
N GLN A 68 -10.54 -4.49 23.36
CA GLN A 68 -11.73 -4.66 24.21
C GLN A 68 -11.49 -5.54 25.46
N LEU A 69 -10.39 -6.31 25.49
CA LEU A 69 -10.00 -7.11 26.65
C LEU A 69 -9.25 -6.28 27.72
N SER A 70 -8.93 -5.02 27.41
CA SER A 70 -8.36 -4.12 28.41
C SER A 70 -9.36 -3.90 29.56
N PRO A 71 -8.88 -3.93 30.80
CA PRO A 71 -9.74 -3.70 31.96
C PRO A 71 -10.17 -2.23 32.13
N TYR A 72 -9.54 -1.31 31.38
CA TYR A 72 -9.79 0.13 31.43
C TYR A 72 -10.66 0.60 30.25
N ASP A 73 -11.55 1.54 30.52
CA ASP A 73 -12.26 2.30 29.48
C ASP A 73 -11.28 3.33 28.86
N PRO A 74 -11.07 3.33 27.53
CA PRO A 74 -10.15 4.26 26.87
C PRO A 74 -10.53 5.74 27.04
N ASP A 75 -11.78 6.04 27.37
CA ASP A 75 -12.32 7.40 27.45
C ASP A 75 -12.67 7.85 28.88
N ALA A 76 -12.53 6.94 29.88
CA ALA A 76 -12.78 7.26 31.28
C ALA A 76 -11.79 8.30 31.81
N LEU A 77 -12.32 9.44 32.31
CA LEU A 77 -11.53 10.54 32.82
C LEU A 77 -11.21 10.34 34.30
N ASP A 78 -9.93 10.43 34.66
CA ASP A 78 -9.44 10.40 36.04
C ASP A 78 -8.38 11.48 36.29
N ILE A 79 -8.83 12.72 36.39
CA ILE A 79 -7.97 13.90 36.52
C ILE A 79 -7.06 13.84 37.75
N GLN A 80 -7.46 13.11 38.81
CA GLN A 80 -6.64 12.96 40.00
C GLN A 80 -5.38 12.14 39.74
N ASN A 81 -5.46 11.22 38.80
CA ASN A 81 -4.37 10.35 38.37
C ASN A 81 -3.78 10.77 37.00
N ALA A 82 -3.91 12.05 36.63
CA ALA A 82 -3.35 12.56 35.39
C ALA A 82 -1.81 12.56 35.38
N LEU A 83 -1.20 12.27 34.23
CA LEU A 83 0.25 12.30 33.97
C LEU A 83 1.09 11.38 34.87
N GLN A 84 0.49 10.32 35.41
CA GLN A 84 1.25 9.33 36.18
C GLN A 84 2.16 8.52 35.27
N GLY A 85 3.37 8.23 35.77
CA GLY A 85 4.30 7.31 35.14
C GLY A 85 3.81 5.85 35.22
N PRO A 86 4.53 4.92 34.55
CA PRO A 86 4.26 3.49 34.61
C PRO A 86 4.23 2.99 36.05
N GLY A 87 3.18 2.27 36.43
CA GLY A 87 2.94 1.76 37.82
C GLY A 87 1.48 1.92 38.21
N ASN A 88 1.17 1.65 39.48
CA ASN A 88 -0.16 1.84 40.06
C ASN A 88 -1.34 1.26 39.25
N GLY A 89 -1.10 0.11 38.57
CA GLY A 89 -2.11 -0.53 37.71
C GLY A 89 -2.03 -0.11 36.24
N HIS A 90 -1.37 0.99 35.89
CA HIS A 90 -1.23 1.49 34.53
C HIS A 90 0.13 1.10 33.94
N ILE A 91 0.16 0.18 32.96
CA ILE A 91 1.40 -0.38 32.36
C ILE A 91 2.28 0.71 31.73
N LEU A 92 1.67 1.67 31.02
CA LEU A 92 2.35 2.79 30.36
C LEU A 92 2.03 4.15 31.01
N GLY A 93 1.43 4.12 32.20
CA GLY A 93 0.98 5.32 32.87
C GLY A 93 -0.32 5.89 32.30
N THR A 94 -0.62 7.14 32.67
CA THR A 94 -1.83 7.85 32.29
C THR A 94 -1.52 9.10 31.48
N ASP A 95 -2.47 9.53 30.66
CA ASP A 95 -2.37 10.76 29.87
C ASP A 95 -2.76 12.01 30.68
N ASP A 96 -2.88 13.15 30.01
CA ASP A 96 -3.23 14.45 30.61
C ASP A 96 -4.63 14.54 31.18
N LEU A 97 -5.49 13.59 30.88
CA LEU A 97 -6.85 13.47 31.42
C LEU A 97 -6.99 12.26 32.39
N GLY A 98 -5.87 11.60 32.71
CA GLY A 98 -5.84 10.42 33.59
C GLY A 98 -6.29 9.12 32.92
N ARG A 99 -6.42 9.10 31.59
CA ARG A 99 -6.82 7.90 30.85
C ARG A 99 -5.63 6.96 30.68
N ASP A 100 -5.87 5.65 30.70
CA ASP A 100 -4.81 4.65 30.55
C ASP A 100 -4.15 4.70 29.18
N THR A 101 -2.84 5.01 29.14
CA THR A 101 -2.08 5.18 27.89
C THR A 101 -1.98 3.89 27.08
N PHE A 102 -1.83 2.73 27.76
CA PHE A 102 -1.75 1.44 27.06
C PHE A 102 -3.06 1.10 26.37
N THR A 103 -4.18 1.21 27.06
CA THR A 103 -5.52 0.98 26.49
C THR A 103 -5.77 1.92 25.31
N ARG A 104 -5.45 3.20 25.46
CA ARG A 104 -5.60 4.17 24.36
C ARG A 104 -4.70 3.85 23.17
N ALA A 105 -3.48 3.34 23.38
CA ALA A 105 -2.60 2.91 22.30
C ALA A 105 -3.20 1.74 21.50
N LEU A 106 -3.86 0.79 22.16
CA LEU A 106 -4.56 -0.33 21.51
C LEU A 106 -5.79 0.15 20.71
N TYR A 107 -6.65 0.97 21.31
CA TYR A 107 -7.82 1.54 20.63
C TYR A 107 -7.40 2.51 19.51
N GLY A 108 -6.35 3.30 19.73
CA GLY A 108 -5.77 4.16 18.72
C GLY A 108 -5.26 3.39 17.50
N GLY A 109 -4.65 2.22 17.73
CA GLY A 109 -4.26 1.31 16.67
C GLY A 109 -5.45 0.83 15.83
N ARG A 110 -6.57 0.51 16.49
CA ARG A 110 -7.79 0.10 15.79
C ARG A 110 -8.30 1.21 14.87
N ILE A 111 -8.30 2.46 15.32
CA ILE A 111 -8.75 3.61 14.52
C ILE A 111 -7.76 3.91 13.39
N SER A 112 -6.46 4.05 13.68
CA SER A 112 -5.44 4.36 12.66
C SER A 112 -5.34 3.29 11.58
N LEU A 113 -5.39 2.00 11.95
CA LEU A 113 -5.40 0.89 10.97
C LEU A 113 -6.68 0.87 10.14
N THR A 114 -7.85 1.13 10.74
CA THR A 114 -9.13 1.18 10.01
C THR A 114 -9.14 2.31 8.99
N ILE A 115 -8.68 3.51 9.36
CA ILE A 115 -8.58 4.65 8.45
C ILE A 115 -7.59 4.34 7.31
N GLY A 116 -6.39 3.83 7.66
CA GLY A 116 -5.37 3.47 6.68
C GLY A 116 -5.87 2.45 5.67
N PHE A 117 -6.53 1.38 6.15
CA PHE A 117 -7.09 0.34 5.29
C PHE A 117 -8.25 0.85 4.43
N ALA A 118 -9.18 1.62 5.00
CA ALA A 118 -10.32 2.17 4.26
C ALA A 118 -9.89 3.16 3.18
N ALA A 119 -8.95 4.06 3.50
CA ALA A 119 -8.40 5.01 2.54
C ALA A 119 -7.63 4.29 1.40
N MET A 120 -6.84 3.25 1.74
CA MET A 120 -6.18 2.41 0.75
C MET A 120 -7.19 1.74 -0.18
N LEU A 121 -8.24 1.12 0.37
CA LEU A 121 -9.24 0.39 -0.42
C LEU A 121 -9.88 1.30 -1.48
N VAL A 122 -10.33 2.48 -1.06
CA VAL A 122 -10.92 3.48 -1.97
C VAL A 122 -9.89 3.94 -3.00
N SER A 123 -8.67 4.28 -2.58
CA SER A 123 -7.61 4.74 -3.47
C SER A 123 -7.22 3.70 -4.52
N VAL A 124 -7.08 2.44 -4.11
CA VAL A 124 -6.69 1.35 -5.00
C VAL A 124 -7.80 1.05 -6.01
N VAL A 125 -9.06 1.04 -5.59
CA VAL A 125 -10.19 0.81 -6.50
C VAL A 125 -10.27 1.92 -7.55
N PHE A 126 -10.30 3.19 -7.11
CA PHE A 126 -10.38 4.33 -8.03
C PHE A 126 -9.14 4.45 -8.91
N GLY A 127 -7.95 4.32 -8.32
CA GLY A 127 -6.68 4.38 -9.04
C GLY A 127 -6.55 3.27 -10.08
N THR A 128 -6.97 2.05 -9.74
CA THR A 128 -6.98 0.92 -10.69
C THR A 128 -7.94 1.16 -11.83
N LEU A 129 -9.17 1.59 -11.56
CA LEU A 129 -10.17 1.87 -12.59
C LEU A 129 -9.68 2.97 -13.55
N LEU A 130 -9.29 4.12 -13.02
CA LEU A 130 -8.87 5.26 -13.85
C LEU A 130 -7.54 5.02 -14.56
N GLY A 131 -6.57 4.37 -13.88
CA GLY A 131 -5.29 4.01 -14.49
C GLY A 131 -5.45 3.00 -15.62
N THR A 132 -6.30 1.99 -15.43
CA THR A 132 -6.57 0.99 -16.48
C THR A 132 -7.29 1.60 -17.67
N VAL A 133 -8.33 2.43 -17.45
CA VAL A 133 -9.04 3.12 -18.53
C VAL A 133 -8.09 4.04 -19.30
N SER A 134 -7.27 4.81 -18.60
CA SER A 134 -6.26 5.70 -19.19
C SER A 134 -5.26 4.94 -20.06
N GLY A 135 -4.62 3.90 -19.52
CA GLY A 135 -3.62 3.11 -20.23
C GLY A 135 -4.19 2.33 -21.42
N TYR A 136 -5.40 1.76 -21.27
CA TYR A 136 -6.02 0.95 -22.30
C TYR A 136 -6.54 1.79 -23.47
N MET A 137 -7.32 2.83 -23.19
CA MET A 137 -7.91 3.69 -24.23
C MET A 137 -6.86 4.55 -24.93
N GLY A 138 -5.88 5.08 -24.20
CA GLY A 138 -4.83 5.92 -24.77
C GLY A 138 -5.33 7.26 -25.34
N GLY A 139 -4.54 7.89 -26.21
CA GLY A 139 -4.92 9.08 -26.97
C GLY A 139 -5.42 10.24 -26.08
N LYS A 140 -6.57 10.84 -26.45
CA LYS A 140 -7.15 11.99 -25.73
C LYS A 140 -7.61 11.65 -24.32
N VAL A 141 -8.17 10.44 -24.11
CA VAL A 141 -8.63 9.98 -22.79
C VAL A 141 -7.48 9.91 -21.81
N ASP A 142 -6.40 9.28 -22.23
CA ASP A 142 -5.16 9.19 -21.45
C ASP A 142 -4.58 10.58 -21.13
N SER A 143 -4.49 11.45 -22.15
CA SER A 143 -3.96 12.81 -21.96
C SER A 143 -4.77 13.63 -20.96
N ILE A 144 -6.11 13.55 -21.02
CA ILE A 144 -6.98 14.30 -20.09
C ILE A 144 -6.86 13.73 -18.67
N LEU A 145 -6.97 12.40 -18.49
CA LEU A 145 -6.88 11.78 -17.19
C LEU A 145 -5.54 12.03 -16.52
N MET A 146 -4.43 11.92 -17.27
CA MET A 146 -3.10 12.18 -16.73
C MET A 146 -2.89 13.67 -16.42
N ARG A 147 -3.48 14.58 -17.16
CA ARG A 147 -3.44 16.01 -16.81
C ARG A 147 -4.14 16.29 -15.48
N ILE A 148 -5.28 15.63 -15.24
CA ILE A 148 -5.95 15.72 -13.93
C ILE A 148 -5.05 15.16 -12.83
N VAL A 149 -4.46 13.99 -13.02
CA VAL A 149 -3.51 13.39 -12.07
C VAL A 149 -2.33 14.33 -11.78
N ASP A 150 -1.77 14.98 -12.82
CA ASP A 150 -0.64 15.89 -12.66
C ASP A 150 -1.03 17.15 -11.87
N ILE A 151 -2.23 17.69 -12.07
CA ILE A 151 -2.75 18.81 -11.27
C ILE A 151 -2.82 18.42 -9.79
N PHE A 152 -3.40 17.26 -9.46
CA PHE A 152 -3.48 16.78 -8.08
C PHE A 152 -2.10 16.57 -7.45
N LEU A 153 -1.15 16.02 -8.19
CA LEU A 153 0.21 15.77 -7.70
C LEU A 153 1.07 17.04 -7.57
N SER A 154 0.66 18.14 -8.22
CA SER A 154 1.36 19.43 -8.07
C SER A 154 1.03 20.17 -6.78
N ILE A 155 -0.06 19.77 -6.10
CA ILE A 155 -0.51 20.40 -4.86
C ILE A 155 0.00 19.57 -3.67
N PRO A 156 0.62 20.21 -2.65
CA PRO A 156 0.99 19.50 -1.42
C PRO A 156 -0.26 18.99 -0.70
N ASN A 157 -0.44 17.65 -0.67
CA ASN A 157 -1.65 16.99 -0.18
C ASN A 157 -2.08 17.48 1.21
N LEU A 158 -1.15 17.52 2.17
CA LEU A 158 -1.45 17.93 3.55
C LEU A 158 -2.04 19.34 3.62
N LEU A 159 -1.44 20.31 2.90
CA LEU A 159 -1.92 21.69 2.92
C LEU A 159 -3.34 21.79 2.35
N PHE A 160 -3.61 21.06 1.27
CA PHE A 160 -4.92 21.10 0.65
C PHE A 160 -6.01 20.46 1.54
N ILE A 161 -5.69 19.33 2.19
CA ILE A 161 -6.59 18.67 3.13
C ILE A 161 -6.92 19.62 4.30
N ILE A 162 -5.92 20.31 4.87
CA ILE A 162 -6.14 21.28 5.97
C ILE A 162 -7.09 22.39 5.53
N VAL A 163 -6.91 22.93 4.32
CA VAL A 163 -7.80 23.97 3.78
C VAL A 163 -9.23 23.47 3.63
N ILE A 164 -9.42 22.26 3.10
CA ILE A 164 -10.76 21.68 2.95
C ILE A 164 -11.42 21.42 4.31
N TYR A 165 -10.63 20.95 5.30
CA TYR A 165 -11.16 20.72 6.67
C TYR A 165 -11.70 21.99 7.34
N ALA A 166 -11.26 23.17 6.92
CA ALA A 166 -11.83 24.44 7.40
C ALA A 166 -13.29 24.65 6.96
N PHE A 167 -13.74 23.96 5.91
CA PHE A 167 -15.09 24.10 5.34
C PHE A 167 -16.00 22.88 5.56
N VAL A 168 -15.45 21.75 6.01
CA VAL A 168 -16.18 20.49 6.15
C VAL A 168 -16.16 20.05 7.61
N GLN A 169 -17.27 19.49 8.10
CA GLN A 169 -17.33 18.96 9.47
C GLN A 169 -16.38 17.76 9.62
N PRO A 170 -15.51 17.76 10.65
CA PRO A 170 -14.61 16.66 10.93
C PRO A 170 -15.37 15.37 11.24
N SER A 171 -15.08 14.30 10.50
CA SER A 171 -15.58 12.95 10.79
C SER A 171 -14.59 11.90 10.28
N LEU A 172 -14.69 10.66 10.79
CA LEU A 172 -13.86 9.56 10.29
C LEU A 172 -14.06 9.32 8.79
N VAL A 173 -15.31 9.41 8.32
CA VAL A 173 -15.64 9.21 6.90
C VAL A 173 -15.03 10.31 6.05
N THR A 174 -15.16 11.58 6.49
CA THR A 174 -14.55 12.71 5.78
C THR A 174 -13.04 12.56 5.70
N LEU A 175 -12.38 12.13 6.79
CA LEU A 175 -10.94 11.91 6.83
C LEU A 175 -10.52 10.82 5.84
N VAL A 176 -11.19 9.66 5.86
CA VAL A 176 -10.94 8.56 4.92
C VAL A 176 -11.10 9.01 3.46
N LEU A 177 -12.19 9.72 3.15
CA LEU A 177 -12.44 10.21 1.79
C LEU A 177 -11.39 11.22 1.33
N MET A 178 -10.96 12.14 2.20
CA MET A 178 -9.92 13.11 1.89
C MET A 178 -8.57 12.44 1.62
N LEU A 179 -8.17 11.50 2.48
CA LEU A 179 -6.94 10.73 2.28
C LEU A 179 -6.99 9.92 0.96
N ALA A 180 -8.11 9.25 0.70
CA ALA A 180 -8.32 8.48 -0.51
C ALA A 180 -8.31 9.35 -1.77
N PHE A 181 -8.92 10.55 -1.68
CA PHE A 181 -9.03 11.50 -2.79
C PHE A 181 -7.67 11.99 -3.33
N PHE A 182 -6.64 11.96 -2.53
CA PHE A 182 -5.28 12.30 -2.98
C PHE A 182 -4.44 11.06 -3.31
N SER A 183 -4.64 9.96 -2.61
CA SER A 183 -3.80 8.77 -2.75
C SER A 183 -4.05 7.98 -4.04
N TRP A 184 -5.24 8.05 -4.64
CA TRP A 184 -5.57 7.32 -5.88
C TRP A 184 -4.69 7.73 -7.07
N THR A 185 -4.17 8.95 -7.10
CA THR A 185 -3.38 9.48 -8.21
C THR A 185 -2.08 8.71 -8.42
N SER A 186 -1.40 8.36 -7.33
CA SER A 186 -0.18 7.55 -7.38
C SER A 186 -0.47 6.13 -7.89
N VAL A 187 -1.55 5.52 -7.40
CA VAL A 187 -2.00 4.19 -7.86
C VAL A 187 -2.37 4.22 -9.34
N ALA A 188 -3.13 5.24 -9.78
CA ALA A 188 -3.54 5.39 -11.18
C ALA A 188 -2.33 5.47 -12.13
N ARG A 189 -1.26 6.17 -11.73
CA ARG A 189 -0.05 6.30 -12.54
C ARG A 189 0.69 4.96 -12.68
N VAL A 190 0.82 4.19 -11.61
CA VAL A 190 1.43 2.85 -11.63
C VAL A 190 0.61 1.88 -12.48
N VAL A 191 -0.70 1.83 -12.24
CA VAL A 191 -1.62 0.95 -12.97
C VAL A 191 -1.68 1.31 -14.47
N ARG A 192 -1.66 2.61 -14.81
CA ARG A 192 -1.57 3.04 -16.21
C ARG A 192 -0.32 2.51 -16.90
N ALA A 193 0.85 2.66 -16.27
CA ALA A 193 2.11 2.20 -16.83
C ALA A 193 2.09 0.68 -17.11
N GLU A 194 1.57 -0.11 -16.17
CA GLU A 194 1.42 -1.55 -16.33
C GLU A 194 0.39 -1.90 -17.41
N THR A 195 -0.73 -1.17 -17.48
CA THR A 195 -1.76 -1.37 -18.51
C THR A 195 -1.20 -1.13 -19.91
N LEU A 196 -0.37 -0.09 -20.09
CA LEU A 196 0.30 0.19 -21.35
C LEU A 196 1.21 -0.97 -21.80
N SER A 197 1.93 -1.58 -20.85
CA SER A 197 2.76 -2.75 -21.13
C SER A 197 1.93 -3.99 -21.48
N LEU A 198 0.85 -4.24 -20.72
CA LEU A 198 0.02 -5.42 -20.91
C LEU A 198 -0.81 -5.39 -22.17
N LYS A 199 -1.28 -4.22 -22.61
CA LYS A 199 -2.13 -4.12 -23.82
C LYS A 199 -1.40 -4.50 -25.11
N GLU A 200 -0.06 -4.47 -25.10
CA GLU A 200 0.80 -4.84 -26.25
C GLU A 200 1.19 -6.33 -26.23
N ARG A 201 0.75 -7.09 -25.23
CA ARG A 201 1.04 -8.52 -25.12
C ARG A 201 0.18 -9.34 -26.09
N ASP A 202 0.76 -10.42 -26.62
CA ASP A 202 0.14 -11.29 -27.63
C ASP A 202 -1.25 -11.79 -27.24
N PHE A 203 -1.47 -12.13 -25.97
CA PHE A 203 -2.77 -12.62 -25.49
C PHE A 203 -3.86 -11.54 -25.52
N VAL A 204 -3.51 -10.25 -25.33
CA VAL A 204 -4.46 -9.13 -25.43
C VAL A 204 -4.76 -8.84 -26.92
N ILE A 205 -3.73 -8.85 -27.76
CA ILE A 205 -3.88 -8.67 -29.20
C ILE A 205 -4.75 -9.79 -29.78
N ALA A 206 -4.49 -11.04 -29.43
CA ALA A 206 -5.28 -12.19 -29.86
C ALA A 206 -6.75 -12.06 -29.44
N ALA A 207 -7.02 -11.70 -28.17
CA ALA A 207 -8.38 -11.48 -27.69
C ALA A 207 -9.10 -10.38 -28.49
N LYS A 208 -8.40 -9.30 -28.84
CA LYS A 208 -8.92 -8.20 -29.65
C LYS A 208 -9.22 -8.65 -31.08
N CYS A 209 -8.33 -9.44 -31.70
CA CYS A 209 -8.56 -10.03 -33.02
C CYS A 209 -9.75 -10.97 -33.09
N LEU A 210 -10.04 -11.67 -31.97
CA LEU A 210 -11.22 -12.55 -31.80
C LEU A 210 -12.52 -11.78 -31.54
N GLY A 211 -12.48 -10.42 -31.50
CA GLY A 211 -13.68 -9.59 -31.32
C GLY A 211 -14.17 -9.52 -29.87
N VAL A 212 -13.32 -9.85 -28.89
CA VAL A 212 -13.67 -9.67 -27.45
C VAL A 212 -13.80 -8.18 -27.13
N SER A 213 -14.87 -7.77 -26.46
CA SER A 213 -15.12 -6.37 -26.10
C SER A 213 -14.05 -5.82 -25.16
N ASP A 214 -13.73 -4.53 -25.31
CA ASP A 214 -12.70 -3.84 -24.51
C ASP A 214 -12.92 -3.98 -23.01
N PHE A 215 -14.15 -3.84 -22.52
CA PHE A 215 -14.50 -4.04 -21.11
C PHE A 215 -14.14 -5.46 -20.64
N LYS A 216 -14.41 -6.46 -21.45
CA LYS A 216 -14.12 -7.87 -21.13
C LYS A 216 -12.61 -8.14 -21.14
N ILE A 217 -11.88 -7.50 -22.05
CA ILE A 217 -10.41 -7.53 -22.08
C ILE A 217 -9.83 -6.92 -20.81
N ILE A 218 -10.29 -5.74 -20.41
CA ILE A 218 -9.85 -5.07 -19.18
C ILE A 218 -10.08 -5.97 -17.97
N VAL A 219 -11.31 -6.40 -17.74
CA VAL A 219 -11.69 -7.09 -16.51
C VAL A 219 -11.13 -8.52 -16.43
N ARG A 220 -11.02 -9.22 -17.57
CA ARG A 220 -10.68 -10.65 -17.60
C ARG A 220 -9.24 -10.95 -17.98
N HIS A 221 -8.58 -10.01 -18.65
CA HIS A 221 -7.20 -10.19 -19.12
C HIS A 221 -6.22 -9.20 -18.52
N ILE A 222 -6.56 -7.90 -18.41
CA ILE A 222 -5.61 -6.89 -17.94
C ILE A 222 -5.57 -6.86 -16.39
N ILE A 223 -6.67 -6.59 -15.71
CA ILE A 223 -6.70 -6.44 -14.24
C ILE A 223 -6.15 -7.69 -13.52
N PRO A 224 -6.51 -8.94 -13.87
CA PRO A 224 -5.96 -10.11 -13.20
C PRO A 224 -4.44 -10.27 -13.41
N ASN A 225 -3.92 -9.90 -14.59
CA ASN A 225 -2.49 -10.00 -14.88
C ASN A 225 -1.64 -8.89 -14.23
N MET A 226 -2.26 -7.78 -13.78
CA MET A 226 -1.58 -6.74 -13.00
C MET A 226 -1.85 -6.84 -11.49
N SER A 227 -2.50 -7.91 -11.01
CA SER A 227 -2.85 -8.10 -9.60
C SER A 227 -1.65 -7.94 -8.66
N SER A 228 -0.47 -8.38 -9.08
CA SER A 228 0.78 -8.21 -8.35
C SER A 228 1.10 -6.74 -8.09
N GLN A 229 1.02 -5.89 -9.10
CA GLN A 229 1.29 -4.45 -8.99
C GLN A 229 0.21 -3.74 -8.15
N ILE A 230 -1.04 -4.21 -8.23
CA ILE A 230 -2.14 -3.68 -7.41
C ILE A 230 -1.89 -4.00 -5.94
N ILE A 231 -1.48 -5.23 -5.59
CA ILE A 231 -1.18 -5.64 -4.21
C ILE A 231 0.00 -4.84 -3.63
N VAL A 232 1.07 -4.64 -4.40
CA VAL A 232 2.21 -3.82 -4.01
C VAL A 232 1.76 -2.37 -3.75
N SER A 233 1.00 -1.78 -4.70
CA SER A 233 0.46 -0.43 -4.54
C SER A 233 -0.44 -0.30 -3.32
N ALA A 234 -1.24 -1.34 -3.00
CA ALA A 234 -2.08 -1.38 -1.81
C ALA A 234 -1.24 -1.35 -0.52
N SER A 235 -0.18 -2.15 -0.44
CA SER A 235 0.70 -2.19 0.74
C SER A 235 1.35 -0.83 1.01
N ILE A 236 1.87 -0.18 -0.02
CA ILE A 236 2.47 1.16 0.09
C ILE A 236 1.41 2.21 0.45
N SER A 237 0.20 2.08 -0.12
CA SER A 237 -0.91 3.01 0.17
C SER A 237 -1.39 2.93 1.61
N ILE A 238 -1.41 1.74 2.26
CA ILE A 238 -1.74 1.61 3.68
C ILE A 238 -0.73 2.39 4.53
N ALA A 239 0.57 2.14 4.30
CA ALA A 239 1.64 2.80 5.05
C ALA A 239 1.53 4.32 4.94
N ARG A 240 1.32 4.84 3.73
CA ARG A 240 1.18 6.27 3.46
C ARG A 240 -0.08 6.84 4.12
N SER A 241 -1.22 6.16 4.03
CA SER A 241 -2.47 6.63 4.63
C SER A 241 -2.41 6.70 6.15
N ILE A 242 -1.73 5.74 6.82
CA ILE A 242 -1.50 5.78 8.27
C ILE A 242 -0.60 6.97 8.62
N LEU A 243 0.45 7.24 7.85
CA LEU A 243 1.34 8.35 8.09
C LEU A 243 0.64 9.70 7.89
N ASP A 244 -0.12 9.85 6.80
CA ASP A 244 -0.87 11.07 6.48
C ASP A 244 -1.99 11.32 7.51
N GLU A 245 -2.72 10.26 7.96
CA GLU A 245 -3.68 10.34 9.08
C GLU A 245 -3.00 10.84 10.35
N SER A 246 -1.87 10.21 10.69
CA SER A 246 -1.15 10.56 11.91
C SER A 246 -0.63 12.01 11.88
N ALA A 247 -0.16 12.48 10.73
CA ALA A 247 0.28 13.86 10.55
C ALA A 247 -0.90 14.85 10.68
N LEU A 248 -2.06 14.55 10.06
CA LEU A 248 -3.26 15.38 10.18
C LEU A 248 -3.79 15.41 11.61
N SER A 249 -3.85 14.24 12.27
CA SER A 249 -4.27 14.15 13.68
C SER A 249 -3.32 14.91 14.61
N PHE A 250 -2.02 14.82 14.37
CA PHE A 250 -1.01 15.57 15.13
C PHE A 250 -1.17 17.09 14.97
N LEU A 251 -1.59 17.56 13.80
CA LEU A 251 -1.89 18.96 13.54
C LEU A 251 -3.28 19.40 14.02
N GLY A 252 -4.10 18.48 14.55
CA GLY A 252 -5.45 18.76 15.07
C GLY A 252 -6.56 18.63 14.04
N TYR A 253 -6.25 18.24 12.80
CA TYR A 253 -7.20 18.08 11.71
C TYR A 253 -7.57 16.61 11.42
N GLY A 254 -7.24 15.69 12.32
CA GLY A 254 -7.52 14.27 12.18
C GLY A 254 -8.66 13.79 13.05
N VAL A 255 -8.41 12.68 13.76
CA VAL A 255 -9.38 12.04 14.67
C VAL A 255 -9.67 12.94 15.86
N GLN A 256 -10.96 13.24 16.08
CA GLN A 256 -11.42 14.12 17.15
C GLN A 256 -11.74 13.35 18.42
N LEU A 257 -11.61 14.01 19.56
CA LEU A 257 -12.02 13.47 20.86
C LEU A 257 -13.53 13.08 20.85
N PRO A 258 -13.91 12.04 21.63
CA PRO A 258 -13.13 11.29 22.60
C PRO A 258 -12.22 10.21 21.98
N MET A 259 -12.45 9.83 20.71
CA MET A 259 -11.72 8.75 20.04
C MET A 259 -10.20 8.98 20.05
N ALA A 260 -9.46 7.89 20.23
CA ALA A 260 -8.01 7.87 20.12
C ALA A 260 -7.57 7.36 18.75
N SER A 261 -6.58 8.03 18.13
CA SER A 261 -5.69 7.46 17.11
C SER A 261 -4.25 7.67 17.58
N TRP A 262 -3.29 6.98 16.98
CA TRP A 262 -1.89 7.20 17.31
C TRP A 262 -1.45 8.65 17.06
N GLY A 263 -1.98 9.27 15.98
CA GLY A 263 -1.71 10.67 15.69
C GLY A 263 -2.31 11.65 16.70
N SER A 264 -3.56 11.42 17.14
CA SER A 264 -4.19 12.25 18.16
C SER A 264 -3.54 12.09 19.56
N MET A 265 -3.01 10.89 19.87
CA MET A 265 -2.19 10.68 21.06
C MET A 265 -0.89 11.49 21.01
N LEU A 266 -0.20 11.53 19.84
CA LEU A 266 0.97 12.38 19.63
C LEU A 266 0.64 13.87 19.81
N GLN A 267 -0.51 14.31 19.32
CA GLN A 267 -0.97 15.69 19.51
C GLN A 267 -1.12 16.04 20.98
N SER A 268 -1.80 15.20 21.75
CA SER A 268 -1.96 15.41 23.22
C SER A 268 -0.63 15.40 23.96
N ALA A 269 0.31 14.55 23.52
CA ALA A 269 1.62 14.43 24.13
C ALA A 269 2.54 15.65 23.95
N GLN A 270 2.30 16.51 22.93
CA GLN A 270 3.18 17.66 22.62
C GLN A 270 3.48 18.55 23.82
N LYS A 271 2.45 18.83 24.63
CA LYS A 271 2.56 19.72 25.79
C LYS A 271 3.38 19.14 26.92
N TYR A 272 3.47 17.82 26.98
CA TYR A 272 4.01 17.07 28.11
C TYR A 272 5.27 16.29 27.79
N ILE A 273 5.84 16.45 26.58
CA ILE A 273 6.98 15.67 26.09
C ILE A 273 8.22 15.77 27.00
N LEU A 274 8.44 16.92 27.61
CA LEU A 274 9.56 17.13 28.53
C LEU A 274 9.35 16.51 29.93
N HIS A 275 8.09 16.29 30.34
CA HIS A 275 7.76 15.76 31.67
C HIS A 275 7.45 14.25 31.61
N ASN A 276 6.73 13.81 30.57
CA ASN A 276 6.39 12.41 30.35
C ASN A 276 6.59 12.04 28.88
N PRO A 277 7.83 11.74 28.45
CA PRO A 277 8.15 11.43 27.05
C PRO A 277 7.47 10.14 26.55
N LEU A 278 7.07 9.22 27.44
CA LEU A 278 6.40 7.97 27.06
C LEU A 278 5.08 8.21 26.31
N LEU A 279 4.38 9.30 26.64
CA LEU A 279 3.13 9.68 25.94
C LEU A 279 3.33 9.90 24.45
N ALA A 280 4.52 10.37 24.03
CA ALA A 280 4.87 10.56 22.61
C ALA A 280 5.59 9.34 22.02
N VAL A 281 6.49 8.71 22.78
CA VAL A 281 7.31 7.58 22.32
C VAL A 281 6.44 6.38 21.97
N VAL A 282 5.43 6.06 22.76
CA VAL A 282 4.55 4.90 22.53
C VAL A 282 3.81 5.00 21.19
N PRO A 283 2.97 6.01 20.93
CA PRO A 283 2.28 6.11 19.65
C PRO A 283 3.25 6.34 18.48
N GLY A 284 4.34 7.08 18.70
CA GLY A 284 5.38 7.30 17.67
C GLY A 284 6.05 6.00 17.21
N LEU A 285 6.40 5.11 18.15
CA LEU A 285 6.96 3.79 17.84
C LEU A 285 5.94 2.89 17.12
N LEU A 286 4.67 2.92 17.53
CA LEU A 286 3.63 2.14 16.88
C LEU A 286 3.42 2.58 15.41
N ILE A 287 3.39 3.89 15.13
CA ILE A 287 3.35 4.42 13.77
C ILE A 287 4.58 3.98 12.99
N LEU A 288 5.78 4.23 13.55
CA LEU A 288 7.06 3.91 12.89
C LEU A 288 7.14 2.44 12.49
N VAL A 289 6.92 1.53 13.45
CA VAL A 289 6.98 0.08 13.22
C VAL A 289 5.95 -0.34 12.18
N THR A 290 4.71 0.13 12.29
CA THR A 290 3.64 -0.24 11.38
C THR A 290 3.93 0.22 9.95
N VAL A 291 4.33 1.48 9.77
CA VAL A 291 4.66 2.07 8.45
C VAL A 291 5.87 1.39 7.84
N LEU A 292 6.95 1.18 8.61
CA LEU A 292 8.14 0.46 8.12
C LEU A 292 7.81 -0.96 7.70
N CYS A 293 7.05 -1.70 8.51
CA CYS A 293 6.68 -3.07 8.19
C CYS A 293 5.82 -3.16 6.92
N PHE A 294 4.84 -2.27 6.73
CA PHE A 294 4.05 -2.24 5.50
C PHE A 294 4.88 -1.89 4.27
N ASN A 295 5.83 -0.95 4.36
CA ASN A 295 6.73 -0.61 3.25
C ASN A 295 7.65 -1.79 2.90
N ILE A 296 8.30 -2.40 3.90
CA ILE A 296 9.18 -3.57 3.68
C ILE A 296 8.39 -4.73 3.07
N LEU A 297 7.17 -4.99 3.55
CA LEU A 297 6.32 -6.02 2.93
C LEU A 297 5.91 -5.66 1.51
N GLY A 298 5.62 -4.39 1.22
CA GLY A 298 5.36 -3.91 -0.13
C GLY A 298 6.51 -4.17 -1.08
N ASP A 299 7.74 -3.81 -0.68
CA ASP A 299 8.95 -4.02 -1.47
C ASP A 299 9.22 -5.52 -1.69
N MET A 300 9.07 -6.33 -0.65
CA MET A 300 9.23 -7.78 -0.75
C MET A 300 8.17 -8.43 -1.65
N LEU A 301 6.93 -7.96 -1.59
CA LEU A 301 5.87 -8.41 -2.50
C LEU A 301 6.22 -8.06 -3.95
N GLN A 302 6.76 -6.87 -4.20
CA GLN A 302 7.22 -6.47 -5.53
C GLN A 302 8.30 -7.43 -6.04
N HIS A 303 9.33 -7.71 -5.25
CA HIS A 303 10.40 -8.65 -5.62
C HIS A 303 9.89 -10.08 -5.82
N ALA A 304 8.97 -10.55 -4.97
CA ALA A 304 8.41 -11.90 -5.08
C ALA A 304 7.53 -12.11 -6.30
N LEU A 305 6.88 -11.05 -6.76
CA LEU A 305 5.88 -11.09 -7.83
C LEU A 305 6.45 -10.63 -9.19
N ASP A 306 7.69 -10.09 -9.23
CA ASP A 306 8.34 -9.71 -10.48
C ASP A 306 9.01 -10.94 -11.12
N PRO A 307 8.49 -11.43 -12.28
CA PRO A 307 9.04 -12.62 -12.94
C PRO A 307 10.45 -12.40 -13.52
N LYS A 308 10.94 -11.15 -13.57
CA LYS A 308 12.27 -10.83 -14.11
C LYS A 308 13.40 -11.03 -13.10
N LEU A 309 13.09 -11.10 -11.82
CA LEU A 309 14.08 -11.20 -10.73
C LEU A 309 14.26 -12.62 -10.18
N THR A 310 13.45 -13.58 -10.63
CA THR A 310 13.60 -15.01 -10.30
C THR A 310 14.54 -15.70 -11.31
N LYS A 311 15.79 -15.23 -11.38
CA LYS A 311 16.87 -15.95 -12.06
C LYS A 311 17.86 -16.51 -11.05
#